data_4a4f44e04d1bf8c971b1c0ac62e981d2
#
_entry.id   4a4f44e04d1bf8c971b1c0ac62e981d2
#
_cell.length_a   1.000
_cell.length_b   1.000
_cell.length_c   1.000
_cell.angle_alpha   90.00
_cell.angle_beta   90.00
_cell.angle_gamma   90.00
#
_symmetry.space_group_name_H-M   'P 1'
#
loop_
_entity.id
_entity.type
_entity.pdbx_description
1 polymer ?
#
loop_
_entity_poly.entity_id
_entity_poly.type
_entity_poly.pdbx_seq_one_letter_code
_entity_poly.pdbx_strand_id
1 'polypeptide(L)'
;MKRTLRLTAIFGTAIALFTSCSKDDATAAIDTSNNGTFKIFTQGKVTTVQNLMADTIIGLAPSGQPYGSNRFTFYSIENNALVASSDSATNKWDIAFRGTTILTNAGTSGPGNGGAFVQVGTFDALTTISPDSTFRTDAAPVYAIKTGSGKGWYNYDGANNLITPLPGRVLVIRTASGKYAKLEITNYYKKGVTPAASAPDDEKLHNQRYYEFHYTFQPNVTTTF
;
A
#
# COMPACT_ATOMS: atom_id res chain seq x y z
N MET A 1 0.88 80.59 35.90
CA MET A 1 1.77 79.93 34.95
C MET A 1 1.44 78.42 34.94
N LYS A 2 0.66 77.97 33.93
CA LYS A 2 0.27 76.56 33.81
C LYS A 2 0.96 76.03 32.58
N ARG A 3 1.91 75.08 32.75
CA ARG A 3 2.59 74.37 31.64
C ARG A 3 1.76 73.11 31.22
N THR A 4 1.25 73.13 30.01
CA THR A 4 0.54 72.04 29.41
C THR A 4 1.58 71.09 28.75
N LEU A 5 1.61 69.82 29.21
CA LEU A 5 2.44 68.74 28.65
C LEU A 5 1.67 68.12 27.53
N ARG A 6 2.21 68.17 26.30
CA ARG A 6 1.64 67.50 25.14
C ARG A 6 2.21 66.09 25.03
N LEU A 7 1.32 65.11 25.18
CA LEU A 7 1.66 63.69 25.01
C LEU A 7 1.50 63.31 23.52
N THR A 8 2.61 62.98 22.87
CA THR A 8 2.61 62.52 21.48
C THR A 8 2.44 61.01 21.47
N ALA A 9 1.31 60.50 20.95
CA ALA A 9 1.09 59.09 20.76
C ALA A 9 1.74 58.63 19.43
N ILE A 10 2.69 57.72 19.55
CA ILE A 10 3.31 57.06 18.37
C ILE A 10 2.48 55.83 18.08
N PHE A 11 1.79 55.85 16.94
CA PHE A 11 1.07 54.69 16.40
C PHE A 11 2.11 53.76 15.70
N GLY A 12 2.46 52.66 16.34
CA GLY A 12 3.29 51.62 15.77
C GLY A 12 2.43 50.72 14.85
N THR A 13 2.63 50.82 13.56
CA THR A 13 2.01 49.93 12.57
C THR A 13 2.70 48.57 12.61
N ALA A 14 2.06 47.55 13.17
CA ALA A 14 2.54 46.18 13.13
C ALA A 14 2.27 45.59 11.73
N ILE A 15 3.33 45.42 10.94
CA ILE A 15 3.29 44.68 9.66
C ILE A 15 3.29 43.19 9.99
N ALA A 16 2.13 42.53 9.88
CA ALA A 16 2.03 41.08 9.95
C ALA A 16 2.59 40.47 8.65
N LEU A 17 3.79 39.92 8.72
CA LEU A 17 4.35 39.07 7.66
C LEU A 17 3.64 37.71 7.70
N PHE A 18 2.70 37.52 6.78
CA PHE A 18 2.17 36.20 6.48
C PHE A 18 3.27 35.42 5.75
N THR A 19 4.03 34.59 6.48
CA THR A 19 4.83 33.54 5.86
C THR A 19 3.88 32.49 5.34
N SER A 20 3.63 32.54 4.03
CA SER A 20 3.03 31.45 3.28
C SER A 20 3.99 30.27 3.36
N CYS A 21 3.69 29.29 4.22
CA CYS A 21 4.29 27.97 4.07
C CYS A 21 3.75 27.35 2.79
N SER A 22 4.55 27.38 1.73
CA SER A 22 4.37 26.44 0.62
C SER A 22 4.47 25.03 1.20
N LYS A 23 3.43 24.23 1.01
CA LYS A 23 3.52 22.79 1.23
C LYS A 23 4.51 22.28 0.16
N ASP A 24 5.75 22.11 0.57
CA ASP A 24 6.68 21.28 -0.16
C ASP A 24 6.08 19.88 -0.21
N ASP A 25 5.97 19.34 -1.43
CA ASP A 25 5.67 17.94 -1.66
C ASP A 25 6.71 17.14 -0.87
N ALA A 26 6.30 16.63 0.29
CA ALA A 26 7.13 15.73 1.07
C ALA A 26 7.26 14.44 0.27
N THR A 27 8.32 14.37 -0.52
CA THR A 27 8.86 13.09 -1.01
C THR A 27 8.91 12.19 0.22
N ALA A 28 8.14 11.10 0.23
CA ALA A 28 8.08 10.19 1.37
C ALA A 28 9.50 9.82 1.74
N ALA A 29 9.97 10.32 2.88
CA ALA A 29 11.30 10.01 3.38
C ALA A 29 11.37 8.49 3.52
N ILE A 30 12.34 7.86 2.87
CA ILE A 30 12.63 6.43 3.05
C ILE A 30 12.89 6.28 4.55
N ASP A 31 12.02 5.55 5.24
CA ASP A 31 12.20 5.27 6.67
C ASP A 31 13.44 4.38 6.83
N THR A 32 14.58 5.02 7.07
CA THR A 32 15.85 4.34 7.33
C THR A 32 15.83 3.54 8.64
N SER A 33 14.78 3.68 9.47
CA SER A 33 14.54 2.89 10.67
C SER A 33 13.90 1.52 10.38
N ASN A 34 13.58 1.21 9.13
CA ASN A 34 13.00 -0.06 8.74
C ASN A 34 14.02 -1.20 8.94
N ASN A 35 13.90 -1.89 10.07
CA ASN A 35 14.75 -3.02 10.46
C ASN A 35 14.27 -4.39 9.94
N GLY A 36 13.25 -4.39 9.07
CA GLY A 36 12.64 -5.61 8.53
C GLY A 36 11.55 -6.20 9.42
N THR A 37 11.11 -5.49 10.47
CA THR A 37 9.97 -5.89 11.29
C THR A 37 8.67 -5.41 10.65
N PHE A 38 7.61 -6.21 10.74
CA PHE A 38 6.28 -5.78 10.33
C PHE A 38 5.81 -4.56 11.13
N LYS A 39 5.34 -3.53 10.42
CA LYS A 39 4.83 -2.29 11.01
C LYS A 39 3.60 -1.81 10.26
N ILE A 40 2.70 -1.17 11.00
CA ILE A 40 1.57 -0.41 10.45
C ILE A 40 1.54 0.93 11.14
N PHE A 41 1.39 2.01 10.38
CA PHE A 41 1.20 3.35 10.93
C PHE A 41 0.36 4.19 9.98
N THR A 42 -0.39 5.15 10.55
CA THR A 42 -1.29 6.03 9.79
C THR A 42 -0.88 7.47 9.98
N GLN A 43 -0.76 8.19 8.88
CA GLN A 43 -0.53 9.64 8.86
C GLN A 43 -1.62 10.30 8.00
N GLY A 44 -2.43 11.14 8.63
CA GLY A 44 -3.61 11.70 7.98
C GLY A 44 -4.59 10.61 7.54
N LYS A 45 -4.87 10.53 6.24
CA LYS A 45 -5.75 9.50 5.65
C LYS A 45 -4.98 8.28 5.11
N VAL A 46 -3.65 8.32 5.12
CA VAL A 46 -2.81 7.29 4.52
C VAL A 46 -2.28 6.35 5.60
N THR A 47 -2.55 5.08 5.45
CA THR A 47 -1.97 4.00 6.25
C THR A 47 -0.84 3.35 5.45
N THR A 48 0.32 3.22 6.08
CA THR A 48 1.49 2.54 5.52
C THR A 48 1.70 1.21 6.23
N VAL A 49 1.96 0.18 5.46
CA VAL A 49 2.28 -1.17 5.92
C VAL A 49 3.68 -1.52 5.42
N GLN A 50 4.54 -1.92 6.34
CA GLN A 50 5.92 -2.28 6.06
C GLN A 50 6.19 -3.74 6.44
N ASN A 51 6.99 -4.42 5.61
CA ASN A 51 7.46 -5.78 5.80
C ASN A 51 6.34 -6.80 6.06
N LEU A 52 5.21 -6.69 5.38
CA LEU A 52 4.19 -7.72 5.43
C LEU A 52 4.69 -8.97 4.70
N MET A 53 4.96 -10.03 5.46
CA MET A 53 5.43 -11.30 4.90
C MET A 53 4.31 -12.02 4.13
N ALA A 54 4.59 -12.40 2.89
CA ALA A 54 3.65 -13.03 1.98
C ALA A 54 4.19 -14.37 1.45
N ASP A 55 4.24 -15.37 2.32
CA ASP A 55 4.81 -16.69 2.03
C ASP A 55 6.32 -16.60 1.70
N THR A 56 7.08 -15.99 2.61
CA THR A 56 8.54 -15.82 2.46
C THR A 56 9.24 -17.15 2.17
N ILE A 57 10.33 -17.08 1.41
CA ILE A 57 11.09 -18.27 0.99
C ILE A 57 11.72 -18.95 2.21
N ILE A 58 11.51 -20.25 2.34
CA ILE A 58 12.06 -21.09 3.41
C ILE A 58 13.06 -22.15 2.92
N GLY A 59 13.19 -22.30 1.59
CA GLY A 59 14.14 -23.24 1.00
C GLY A 59 14.05 -23.28 -0.53
N LEU A 60 14.91 -24.12 -1.11
CA LEU A 60 14.88 -24.47 -2.53
C LEU A 60 14.49 -25.94 -2.69
N ALA A 61 13.60 -26.19 -3.63
CA ALA A 61 13.28 -27.56 -4.06
C ALA A 61 14.49 -28.20 -4.80
N PRO A 62 14.54 -29.54 -4.98
CA PRO A 62 15.60 -30.19 -5.76
C PRO A 62 15.73 -29.65 -7.19
N SER A 63 14.67 -29.09 -7.74
CA SER A 63 14.66 -28.41 -9.06
C SER A 63 15.28 -27.00 -9.03
N GLY A 64 15.75 -26.51 -7.87
CA GLY A 64 16.23 -25.13 -7.68
C GLY A 64 15.13 -24.11 -7.51
N GLN A 65 13.84 -24.49 -7.55
CA GLN A 65 12.73 -23.55 -7.40
C GLN A 65 12.53 -23.14 -5.92
N PRO A 66 12.40 -21.85 -5.64
CA PRO A 66 12.18 -21.37 -4.28
C PRO A 66 10.75 -21.71 -3.81
N TYR A 67 10.62 -22.18 -2.57
CA TYR A 67 9.34 -22.45 -1.97
C TYR A 67 9.19 -21.79 -0.58
N GLY A 68 7.94 -21.50 -0.24
CA GLY A 68 7.52 -21.02 1.07
C GLY A 68 6.58 -22.03 1.75
N SER A 69 5.82 -21.57 2.72
CA SER A 69 4.81 -22.39 3.42
C SER A 69 3.56 -22.68 2.59
N ASN A 70 3.44 -22.02 1.44
CA ASN A 70 2.27 -22.01 0.55
C ASN A 70 0.99 -21.45 1.22
N ARG A 71 1.13 -20.58 2.22
CA ARG A 71 0.03 -19.97 2.95
C ARG A 71 -0.17 -18.51 2.56
N PHE A 72 -1.42 -18.08 2.55
CA PHE A 72 -1.76 -16.67 2.42
C PHE A 72 -1.62 -15.95 3.75
N THR A 73 -1.17 -14.70 3.69
CA THR A 73 -1.21 -13.74 4.78
C THR A 73 -2.43 -12.86 4.57
N PHE A 74 -3.38 -12.91 5.49
CA PHE A 74 -4.65 -12.19 5.41
C PHE A 74 -4.54 -10.84 6.12
N TYR A 75 -5.13 -9.81 5.52
CA TYR A 75 -5.08 -8.45 6.03
C TYR A 75 -6.45 -7.78 5.95
N SER A 76 -6.85 -7.12 7.04
CA SER A 76 -8.02 -6.26 7.08
C SER A 76 -7.62 -4.80 6.87
N ILE A 77 -8.03 -4.23 5.74
CA ILE A 77 -7.88 -2.81 5.43
C ILE A 77 -8.73 -1.97 6.40
N GLU A 78 -9.93 -2.46 6.72
CA GLU A 78 -10.87 -1.76 7.59
C GLU A 78 -10.38 -1.64 9.03
N ASN A 79 -9.65 -2.65 9.53
CA ASN A 79 -9.17 -2.71 10.91
C ASN A 79 -7.67 -2.43 11.05
N ASN A 80 -6.96 -2.16 9.95
CA ASN A 80 -5.49 -1.99 9.95
C ASN A 80 -4.76 -3.15 10.63
N ALA A 81 -5.12 -4.39 10.33
CA ALA A 81 -4.62 -5.54 11.09
C ALA A 81 -4.40 -6.79 10.23
N LEU A 82 -3.43 -7.60 10.65
CA LEU A 82 -3.34 -8.99 10.19
C LEU A 82 -4.53 -9.79 10.73
N VAL A 83 -5.00 -10.72 9.91
CA VAL A 83 -6.08 -11.64 10.26
C VAL A 83 -5.54 -13.06 10.33
N ALA A 84 -5.93 -13.81 11.36
CA ALA A 84 -5.48 -15.18 11.53
C ALA A 84 -5.95 -16.08 10.37
N SER A 85 -5.10 -17.02 9.95
CA SER A 85 -5.44 -17.94 8.84
C SER A 85 -6.65 -18.84 9.16
N SER A 86 -6.98 -19.05 10.42
CA SER A 86 -8.22 -19.70 10.86
C SER A 86 -9.49 -18.94 10.46
N ASP A 87 -9.39 -17.64 10.24
CA ASP A 87 -10.48 -16.77 9.82
C ASP A 87 -10.58 -16.60 8.30
N SER A 88 -9.82 -17.37 7.52
CA SER A 88 -9.79 -17.29 6.05
C SER A 88 -11.16 -17.47 5.37
N ALA A 89 -12.06 -18.24 6.00
CA ALA A 89 -13.43 -18.48 5.51
C ALA A 89 -14.47 -17.47 6.07
N THR A 90 -14.02 -16.32 6.57
CA THR A 90 -14.87 -15.28 7.17
C THR A 90 -14.75 -13.95 6.44
N ASN A 91 -15.60 -12.98 6.78
CA ASN A 91 -15.55 -11.60 6.26
C ASN A 91 -14.56 -10.69 7.04
N LYS A 92 -13.69 -11.25 7.89
CA LYS A 92 -12.77 -10.46 8.72
C LYS A 92 -11.59 -9.87 7.97
N TRP A 93 -11.28 -10.36 6.77
CA TRP A 93 -10.19 -9.89 5.95
C TRP A 93 -10.68 -9.26 4.65
N ASP A 94 -9.88 -8.44 4.01
CA ASP A 94 -10.23 -7.74 2.77
C ASP A 94 -9.36 -8.18 1.61
N ILE A 95 -8.06 -8.32 1.86
CA ILE A 95 -7.07 -8.79 0.89
C ILE A 95 -6.15 -9.84 1.52
N ALA A 96 -5.57 -10.70 0.69
CA ALA A 96 -4.60 -11.69 1.14
C ALA A 96 -3.45 -11.82 0.15
N PHE A 97 -2.24 -12.08 0.67
CA PHE A 97 -1.00 -12.07 -0.07
C PHE A 97 -0.30 -13.43 -0.01
N ARG A 98 0.19 -13.91 -1.16
CA ARG A 98 1.08 -15.08 -1.24
C ARG A 98 1.98 -14.96 -2.46
N GLY A 99 3.30 -14.91 -2.25
CA GLY A 99 4.22 -14.63 -3.35
C GLY A 99 3.83 -13.33 -4.05
N THR A 100 3.55 -13.36 -5.34
CA THR A 100 3.06 -12.20 -6.11
C THR A 100 1.54 -12.15 -6.27
N THR A 101 0.82 -13.12 -5.72
CA THR A 101 -0.65 -13.20 -5.81
C THR A 101 -1.30 -12.39 -4.71
N ILE A 102 -2.27 -11.57 -5.07
CA ILE A 102 -3.13 -10.82 -4.15
C ILE A 102 -4.57 -11.26 -4.41
N LEU A 103 -5.25 -11.72 -3.36
CA LEU A 103 -6.66 -12.11 -3.38
C LEU A 103 -7.54 -11.00 -2.80
N THR A 104 -8.80 -10.99 -3.21
CA THR A 104 -9.87 -10.20 -2.59
C THR A 104 -10.86 -11.14 -1.89
N ASN A 105 -11.47 -10.69 -0.79
CA ASN A 105 -12.45 -11.50 -0.07
C ASN A 105 -13.78 -11.53 -0.83
N ALA A 106 -13.80 -12.29 -1.92
CA ALA A 106 -15.00 -12.51 -2.74
C ALA A 106 -14.80 -13.67 -3.71
N GLY A 107 -15.88 -14.14 -4.30
CA GLY A 107 -15.89 -15.17 -5.33
C GLY A 107 -15.32 -16.50 -4.80
N THR A 108 -14.29 -17.04 -5.43
CA THR A 108 -13.66 -18.31 -5.00
C THR A 108 -12.71 -18.14 -3.83
N SER A 109 -12.34 -16.92 -3.45
CA SER A 109 -11.32 -16.66 -2.42
C SER A 109 -11.89 -16.41 -1.04
N GLY A 110 -13.14 -15.97 -0.94
CA GLY A 110 -13.78 -15.72 0.35
C GLY A 110 -15.27 -15.36 0.23
N PRO A 111 -15.98 -15.35 1.37
CA PRO A 111 -17.45 -15.16 1.40
C PRO A 111 -17.89 -13.69 1.33
N GLY A 112 -16.97 -12.72 1.32
CA GLY A 112 -17.27 -11.31 1.39
C GLY A 112 -17.79 -10.70 0.08
N ASN A 113 -18.10 -9.40 0.12
CA ASN A 113 -18.49 -8.60 -1.04
C ASN A 113 -17.30 -7.90 -1.71
N GLY A 114 -16.09 -8.40 -1.48
CA GLY A 114 -14.86 -7.83 -1.97
C GLY A 114 -14.78 -7.76 -3.49
N GLY A 115 -13.70 -7.17 -3.96
CA GLY A 115 -13.38 -7.07 -5.38
C GLY A 115 -12.29 -6.06 -5.63
N ALA A 116 -11.75 -6.06 -6.83
CA ALA A 116 -10.71 -5.08 -7.20
C ALA A 116 -10.67 -4.81 -8.69
N PHE A 117 -10.02 -3.71 -9.02
CA PHE A 117 -9.44 -3.45 -10.34
C PHE A 117 -8.14 -2.65 -10.19
N VAL A 118 -7.35 -2.60 -11.28
CA VAL A 118 -6.12 -1.81 -11.32
C VAL A 118 -6.39 -0.53 -12.08
N GLN A 119 -6.21 0.61 -11.41
CA GLN A 119 -6.25 1.94 -12.01
C GLN A 119 -4.85 2.35 -12.42
N VAL A 120 -4.70 2.83 -13.65
CA VAL A 120 -3.46 3.45 -14.13
C VAL A 120 -3.47 4.94 -13.78
N GLY A 121 -2.44 5.40 -13.10
CA GLY A 121 -2.29 6.76 -12.59
C GLY A 121 -1.53 6.78 -11.28
N THR A 122 -1.33 7.95 -10.68
CA THR A 122 -0.67 8.06 -9.38
C THR A 122 -1.68 7.89 -8.24
N PHE A 123 -1.18 7.42 -7.10
CA PHE A 123 -2.00 7.22 -5.90
C PHE A 123 -2.73 8.51 -5.49
N ASP A 124 -2.04 9.64 -5.51
CA ASP A 124 -2.61 10.93 -5.07
C ASP A 124 -3.63 11.48 -6.06
N ALA A 125 -3.43 11.27 -7.37
CA ALA A 125 -4.36 11.74 -8.39
C ALA A 125 -5.71 10.99 -8.36
N LEU A 126 -5.76 9.78 -7.80
CA LEU A 126 -6.99 9.03 -7.65
C LEU A 126 -7.79 9.53 -6.43
N THR A 127 -8.61 10.54 -6.62
CA THR A 127 -9.46 11.11 -5.56
C THR A 127 -10.87 10.55 -5.55
N THR A 128 -11.32 9.96 -6.67
CA THR A 128 -12.69 9.42 -6.81
C THR A 128 -12.68 8.20 -7.73
N ILE A 129 -13.43 7.18 -7.37
CA ILE A 129 -13.66 6.00 -8.22
C ILE A 129 -14.70 6.40 -9.28
N SER A 130 -14.35 6.23 -10.57
CA SER A 130 -15.29 6.50 -11.66
C SER A 130 -16.52 5.59 -11.56
N PRO A 131 -17.73 6.13 -11.82
CA PRO A 131 -18.95 5.30 -11.88
C PRO A 131 -18.88 4.18 -12.94
N ASP A 132 -18.07 4.35 -13.97
CA ASP A 132 -17.88 3.35 -15.03
C ASP A 132 -16.89 2.23 -14.64
N SER A 133 -16.30 2.31 -13.44
CA SER A 133 -15.34 1.30 -12.97
C SER A 133 -16.04 -0.03 -12.68
N THR A 134 -15.43 -1.11 -13.13
CA THR A 134 -15.93 -2.46 -12.89
C THR A 134 -15.03 -3.21 -11.91
N PHE A 135 -15.55 -3.49 -10.71
CA PHE A 135 -14.90 -4.37 -9.76
C PHE A 135 -15.03 -5.82 -10.21
N ARG A 136 -13.90 -6.51 -10.27
CA ARG A 136 -13.84 -7.95 -10.50
C ARG A 136 -13.78 -8.67 -9.16
N THR A 137 -14.32 -9.89 -9.12
CA THR A 137 -14.17 -10.83 -8.02
C THR A 137 -13.19 -11.93 -8.40
N ASP A 138 -12.68 -12.64 -7.43
CA ASP A 138 -11.80 -13.77 -7.68
C ASP A 138 -12.60 -14.96 -8.22
N ALA A 139 -12.08 -15.56 -9.30
CA ALA A 139 -12.61 -16.79 -9.93
C ALA A 139 -11.39 -17.66 -10.31
N ALA A 140 -10.85 -18.42 -9.34
CA ALA A 140 -9.62 -19.18 -9.53
C ALA A 140 -9.67 -20.05 -10.80
N PRO A 141 -8.59 -20.05 -11.60
CA PRO A 141 -7.27 -19.44 -11.37
C PRO A 141 -7.15 -17.97 -11.81
N VAL A 142 -8.23 -17.30 -12.19
CA VAL A 142 -8.27 -15.89 -12.59
C VAL A 142 -8.71 -15.04 -11.38
N TYR A 143 -7.84 -14.11 -10.96
CA TYR A 143 -8.11 -13.26 -9.81
C TYR A 143 -8.46 -11.83 -10.22
N ALA A 144 -9.13 -11.09 -9.33
CA ALA A 144 -9.50 -9.70 -9.54
C ALA A 144 -8.27 -8.84 -9.87
N ILE A 145 -7.18 -9.03 -9.14
CA ILE A 145 -5.87 -8.47 -9.43
C ILE A 145 -5.09 -9.51 -10.26
N LYS A 146 -4.93 -9.23 -11.55
CA LYS A 146 -4.30 -10.18 -12.48
C LYS A 146 -2.90 -10.54 -12.04
N THR A 147 -2.58 -11.83 -12.08
CA THR A 147 -1.23 -12.35 -11.90
C THR A 147 -0.41 -12.25 -13.20
N GLY A 148 0.90 -12.29 -13.05
CA GLY A 148 1.86 -12.25 -14.16
C GLY A 148 2.50 -10.88 -14.36
N SER A 149 3.76 -10.90 -14.83
CA SER A 149 4.56 -9.71 -15.11
C SER A 149 3.84 -8.76 -16.06
N GLY A 150 3.78 -7.47 -15.73
CA GLY A 150 3.16 -6.43 -16.53
C GLY A 150 1.62 -6.37 -16.46
N LYS A 151 0.96 -7.39 -15.88
CA LYS A 151 -0.51 -7.54 -15.95
C LYS A 151 -1.26 -6.95 -14.75
N GLY A 152 -0.70 -7.04 -13.57
CA GLY A 152 -1.26 -6.56 -12.32
C GLY A 152 -0.45 -5.40 -11.75
N TRP A 153 0.17 -5.65 -10.60
CA TRP A 153 0.90 -4.65 -9.82
C TRP A 153 2.41 -4.67 -10.02
N TYR A 154 2.99 -5.71 -10.64
CA TYR A 154 4.45 -5.92 -10.69
C TYR A 154 4.99 -6.21 -12.09
N ASN A 155 6.29 -5.97 -12.24
CA ASN A 155 7.13 -6.46 -13.33
C ASN A 155 8.12 -7.49 -12.78
N TYR A 156 8.36 -8.56 -13.53
CA TYR A 156 9.43 -9.51 -13.29
C TYR A 156 10.53 -9.32 -14.35
N ASP A 157 11.71 -8.97 -13.87
CA ASP A 157 12.92 -8.92 -14.68
C ASP A 157 13.63 -10.28 -14.60
N GLY A 158 13.44 -11.11 -15.62
CA GLY A 158 14.02 -12.46 -15.67
C GLY A 158 15.53 -12.48 -15.85
N ALA A 159 16.14 -11.40 -16.37
CA ALA A 159 17.60 -11.32 -16.51
C ALA A 159 18.30 -11.13 -15.15
N ASN A 160 17.63 -10.44 -14.24
CA ASN A 160 18.18 -10.11 -12.92
C ASN A 160 17.43 -10.79 -11.76
N ASN A 161 16.45 -11.65 -12.03
CA ASN A 161 15.60 -12.31 -11.03
C ASN A 161 14.96 -11.34 -10.03
N LEU A 162 14.51 -10.17 -10.51
CA LEU A 162 13.91 -9.13 -9.69
C LEU A 162 12.43 -8.95 -9.98
N ILE A 163 11.65 -8.73 -8.92
CA ILE A 163 10.24 -8.35 -8.97
C ILE A 163 10.12 -6.95 -8.43
N THR A 164 9.61 -6.02 -9.24
CA THR A 164 9.42 -4.63 -8.82
C THR A 164 8.00 -4.18 -9.06
N PRO A 165 7.44 -3.33 -8.19
CA PRO A 165 6.16 -2.70 -8.45
C PRO A 165 6.18 -1.94 -9.79
N LEU A 166 5.06 -1.97 -10.51
CA LEU A 166 4.87 -1.17 -11.71
C LEU A 166 4.47 0.25 -11.28
N PRO A 167 5.24 1.27 -11.67
CA PRO A 167 4.88 2.65 -11.37
C PRO A 167 3.48 3.01 -11.91
N GLY A 168 2.72 3.77 -11.13
CA GLY A 168 1.39 4.21 -11.51
C GLY A 168 0.36 3.07 -11.61
N ARG A 169 0.46 2.06 -10.76
CA ARG A 169 -0.52 0.99 -10.61
C ARG A 169 -1.19 1.07 -9.24
N VAL A 170 -2.37 1.69 -9.20
CA VAL A 170 -3.18 1.78 -7.99
C VAL A 170 -4.21 0.65 -7.98
N LEU A 171 -4.17 -0.18 -6.95
CA LEU A 171 -5.18 -1.21 -6.72
C LEU A 171 -6.39 -0.56 -6.06
N VAL A 172 -7.52 -0.52 -6.74
CA VAL A 172 -8.78 -0.06 -6.17
C VAL A 172 -9.51 -1.28 -5.63
N ILE A 173 -9.69 -1.30 -4.32
CA ILE A 173 -10.22 -2.43 -3.57
C ILE A 173 -11.64 -2.09 -3.09
N ARG A 174 -12.57 -3.01 -3.29
CA ARG A 174 -13.80 -3.08 -2.53
C ARG A 174 -13.58 -4.08 -1.41
N THR A 175 -13.79 -3.68 -0.16
CA THR A 175 -13.59 -4.50 1.05
C THR A 175 -14.62 -5.61 1.17
N ALA A 176 -14.42 -6.54 2.09
CA ALA A 176 -15.38 -7.62 2.37
C ALA A 176 -16.77 -7.09 2.78
N SER A 177 -16.83 -5.91 3.42
CA SER A 177 -18.08 -5.24 3.81
C SER A 177 -18.69 -4.35 2.70
N GLY A 178 -17.99 -4.19 1.56
CA GLY A 178 -18.46 -3.37 0.44
C GLY A 178 -18.02 -1.90 0.47
N LYS A 179 -17.11 -1.51 1.37
CA LYS A 179 -16.46 -0.18 1.39
C LYS A 179 -15.29 -0.14 0.41
N TYR A 180 -14.59 0.99 0.32
CA TYR A 180 -13.56 1.17 -0.70
C TYR A 180 -12.21 1.56 -0.11
N ALA A 181 -11.15 1.14 -0.80
CA ALA A 181 -9.80 1.60 -0.55
C ALA A 181 -9.03 1.76 -1.87
N LYS A 182 -8.08 2.67 -1.89
CA LYS A 182 -7.04 2.73 -2.92
C LYS A 182 -5.72 2.32 -2.27
N LEU A 183 -4.94 1.47 -2.94
CA LEU A 183 -3.71 0.88 -2.43
C LEU A 183 -2.63 0.90 -3.51
N GLU A 184 -1.41 1.27 -3.14
CA GLU A 184 -0.24 1.18 -4.01
C GLU A 184 0.84 0.34 -3.33
N ILE A 185 1.36 -0.65 -4.06
CA ILE A 185 2.53 -1.45 -3.63
C ILE A 185 3.78 -0.64 -3.93
N THR A 186 4.59 -0.35 -2.92
CA THR A 186 5.80 0.47 -3.06
C THR A 186 7.07 -0.35 -3.12
N ASN A 187 7.09 -1.54 -2.49
CA ASN A 187 8.23 -2.46 -2.55
C ASN A 187 7.79 -3.91 -2.29
N TYR A 188 8.66 -4.85 -2.64
CA TYR A 188 8.42 -6.30 -2.50
C TYR A 188 9.51 -7.00 -1.69
N TYR A 189 10.49 -6.24 -1.19
CA TYR A 189 11.66 -6.77 -0.51
C TYR A 189 11.74 -6.29 0.94
N LYS A 190 12.36 -7.13 1.77
CA LYS A 190 12.59 -6.86 3.19
C LYS A 190 13.24 -5.50 3.39
N LYS A 191 12.77 -4.75 4.37
CA LYS A 191 13.22 -3.38 4.69
C LYS A 191 12.89 -2.34 3.60
N GLY A 192 12.02 -2.65 2.64
CA GLY A 192 11.70 -1.75 1.54
C GLY A 192 12.86 -1.49 0.58
N VAL A 193 13.86 -2.37 0.56
CA VAL A 193 15.06 -2.21 -0.26
C VAL A 193 15.12 -3.28 -1.34
N THR A 194 14.93 -2.89 -2.58
CA THR A 194 15.12 -3.78 -3.73
C THR A 194 16.61 -4.10 -3.87
N PRO A 195 17.02 -5.39 -3.90
CA PRO A 195 18.40 -5.78 -4.11
C PRO A 195 18.97 -5.23 -5.42
N ALA A 196 20.27 -5.02 -5.47
CA ALA A 196 20.94 -4.66 -6.72
C ALA A 196 20.78 -5.77 -7.77
N ALA A 197 20.76 -5.41 -9.05
CA ALA A 197 20.71 -6.39 -10.14
C ALA A 197 21.87 -7.41 -10.06
N SER A 198 23.03 -6.95 -9.63
CA SER A 198 24.25 -7.76 -9.43
C SER A 198 24.30 -8.54 -8.12
N ALA A 199 23.31 -8.38 -7.22
CA ALA A 199 23.27 -9.15 -5.98
C ALA A 199 23.11 -10.66 -6.27
N PRO A 200 23.65 -11.54 -5.42
CA PRO A 200 23.44 -12.98 -5.53
C PRO A 200 21.96 -13.37 -5.54
N ASP A 201 21.59 -14.38 -6.30
CA ASP A 201 20.19 -14.80 -6.40
C ASP A 201 19.61 -15.32 -5.09
N ASP A 202 20.42 -15.96 -4.24
CA ASP A 202 20.03 -16.38 -2.91
C ASP A 202 19.68 -15.19 -2.01
N GLU A 203 20.42 -14.08 -2.07
CA GLU A 203 20.10 -12.85 -1.37
C GLU A 203 18.76 -12.28 -1.84
N LYS A 204 18.53 -12.20 -3.17
CA LYS A 204 17.26 -11.74 -3.75
C LYS A 204 16.09 -12.61 -3.29
N LEU A 205 16.27 -13.94 -3.31
CA LEU A 205 15.26 -14.92 -2.91
C LEU A 205 14.90 -14.79 -1.42
N HIS A 206 15.88 -14.67 -0.53
CA HIS A 206 15.63 -14.55 0.91
C HIS A 206 15.01 -13.21 1.32
N ASN A 207 15.24 -12.17 0.54
CA ASN A 207 14.70 -10.84 0.82
C ASN A 207 13.36 -10.53 0.16
N GLN A 208 12.90 -11.32 -0.82
CA GLN A 208 11.61 -11.09 -1.48
C GLN A 208 10.39 -11.55 -0.66
N ARG A 209 9.19 -11.19 -1.14
CA ARG A 209 7.89 -11.51 -0.51
C ARG A 209 7.65 -10.81 0.81
N TYR A 210 8.24 -9.63 0.98
CA TYR A 210 7.96 -8.69 2.04
C TYR A 210 7.32 -7.46 1.41
N TYR A 211 5.98 -7.35 1.50
CA TYR A 211 5.27 -6.26 0.89
C TYR A 211 5.42 -4.98 1.69
N GLU A 212 5.69 -3.90 0.97
CA GLU A 212 5.50 -2.54 1.42
C GLU A 212 4.42 -1.90 0.59
N PHE A 213 3.44 -1.30 1.23
CA PHE A 213 2.35 -0.61 0.55
C PHE A 213 1.77 0.48 1.41
N HIS A 214 1.12 1.41 0.77
CA HIS A 214 0.27 2.37 1.46
C HIS A 214 -1.14 2.37 0.87
N TYR A 215 -2.11 2.79 1.67
CA TYR A 215 -3.48 2.86 1.23
C TYR A 215 -4.26 3.97 1.93
N THR A 216 -5.34 4.44 1.28
CA THR A 216 -6.39 5.24 1.89
C THR A 216 -7.67 4.41 1.92
N PHE A 217 -8.24 4.27 3.09
CA PHE A 217 -9.52 3.60 3.30
C PHE A 217 -10.65 4.61 3.39
N GLN A 218 -11.76 4.36 2.68
CA GLN A 218 -12.98 5.13 2.74
C GLN A 218 -13.98 4.40 3.65
N PRO A 219 -14.22 4.87 4.90
CA PRO A 219 -15.07 4.17 5.87
C PRO A 219 -16.56 4.27 5.54
N ASN A 220 -16.95 5.26 4.75
CA ASN A 220 -18.30 5.39 4.24
C ASN A 220 -18.41 4.69 2.89
N VAL A 221 -19.59 4.32 2.46
CA VAL A 221 -19.81 3.68 1.15
C VAL A 221 -19.71 4.65 -0.04
N THR A 222 -19.06 5.80 0.14
CA THR A 222 -18.83 6.78 -0.91
C THR A 222 -17.59 6.42 -1.73
N THR A 223 -17.56 6.87 -2.99
CA THR A 223 -16.46 6.59 -3.93
C THR A 223 -15.35 7.64 -3.89
N THR A 224 -15.40 8.63 -2.99
CA THR A 224 -14.41 9.70 -2.85
C THR A 224 -13.47 9.44 -1.67
N PHE A 225 -12.15 9.56 -1.90
CA PHE A 225 -11.08 9.30 -0.91
C PHE A 225 -10.68 10.56 -0.13
#